data_73a4d23989d934fe15ef692783a692a9
#
_entry.id   73a4d23989d934fe15ef692783a692a9
#
_cell.length_a   1.000
_cell.length_b   1.000
_cell.length_c   1.000
_cell.angle_alpha   90.00
_cell.angle_beta   90.00
_cell.angle_gamma   90.00
#
_symmetry.space_group_name_H-M   'P 1'
#
loop_
_entity.id
_entity.type
_entity.pdbx_description
1 polymer ?
#
loop_
_entity_poly.entity_id
_entity_poly.type
_entity_poly.pdbx_seq_one_letter_code
_entity_poly.pdbx_strand_id
1 'polypeptide(L)'
;LNRISGYNITLPVVIDYEFGTNHSGRLADANLDIDTATAVVNAFCTTVQSAGYTPMVYANKTMLQSYIRGEILDDYYKIWLANYTTQTTYAGEYYAWQYSSKGGVSGISGYVDCNFFYVRDNYQNAQLYVTRLYESLLEREPDASGMNAYAAAISEETMTAADVAVDIISSSEFKNKNYTNEVYVRKLYAALFARSPQDSEVSNWVEVLSNGVSQKYVLKQLIGSSEFATVCSYYMFSPGTVSLTENRDQNYNATAYVMRCYRKILSRDADVSG
;
A
#
# COMPACT_ATOMS: atom_id res chain seq x y z
N LEU A 1 -20.76 -26.09 1.94
CA LEU A 1 -19.68 -26.18 0.95
C LEU A 1 -20.02 -27.10 -0.23
N ASN A 2 -20.73 -28.22 -0.02
CA ASN A 2 -21.08 -29.17 -1.11
C ASN A 2 -21.85 -28.51 -2.28
N ARG A 3 -22.59 -27.41 -2.05
CA ARG A 3 -23.32 -26.72 -3.10
C ARG A 3 -22.47 -25.80 -3.97
N ILE A 4 -21.28 -25.42 -3.50
CA ILE A 4 -20.35 -24.55 -4.23
C ILE A 4 -19.14 -25.32 -4.78
N SER A 5 -18.99 -26.61 -4.41
CA SER A 5 -17.94 -27.47 -4.97
C SER A 5 -18.22 -27.68 -6.46
N GLY A 6 -17.27 -27.34 -7.29
CA GLY A 6 -17.43 -27.40 -8.77
C GLY A 6 -17.66 -26.05 -9.43
N TYR A 7 -17.83 -24.98 -8.64
CA TYR A 7 -17.82 -23.62 -9.16
C TYR A 7 -16.48 -22.94 -8.89
N ASN A 8 -16.02 -22.11 -9.81
CA ASN A 8 -14.83 -21.27 -9.59
C ASN A 8 -15.23 -20.06 -8.73
N ILE A 9 -15.10 -20.20 -7.41
CA ILE A 9 -15.42 -19.13 -6.44
C ILE A 9 -14.15 -18.31 -6.22
N THR A 10 -14.14 -17.09 -6.74
CA THR A 10 -13.02 -16.13 -6.64
C THR A 10 -13.18 -15.10 -5.53
N LEU A 11 -14.41 -14.93 -5.04
CA LEU A 11 -14.73 -14.03 -3.92
C LEU A 11 -14.81 -14.81 -2.60
N PRO A 12 -14.64 -14.13 -1.44
CA PRO A 12 -14.76 -14.79 -0.15
C PRO A 12 -16.13 -15.45 0.08
N VAL A 13 -16.12 -16.56 0.82
CA VAL A 13 -17.32 -17.20 1.36
C VAL A 13 -17.62 -16.55 2.70
N VAL A 14 -18.75 -15.88 2.80
CA VAL A 14 -19.08 -15.01 3.93
C VAL A 14 -19.99 -15.69 4.93
N ILE A 15 -19.65 -15.62 6.23
CA ILE A 15 -20.62 -15.82 7.30
C ILE A 15 -21.31 -14.48 7.59
N ASP A 16 -22.63 -14.47 7.55
CA ASP A 16 -23.45 -13.34 7.98
C ASP A 16 -23.78 -13.55 9.46
N TYR A 17 -23.11 -12.78 10.34
CA TYR A 17 -23.26 -12.90 11.78
C TYR A 17 -23.96 -11.67 12.36
N GLU A 18 -25.28 -11.69 12.34
CA GLU A 18 -26.11 -10.59 12.85
C GLU A 18 -27.42 -11.08 13.50
N PHE A 19 -27.95 -10.26 14.38
CA PHE A 19 -29.31 -10.47 14.88
C PHE A 19 -30.35 -9.97 13.89
N GLY A 20 -31.49 -10.63 13.88
CA GLY A 20 -32.66 -10.11 13.19
C GLY A 20 -33.20 -8.83 13.84
N THR A 21 -34.19 -8.20 13.18
CA THR A 21 -34.82 -6.97 13.67
C THR A 21 -35.28 -7.12 15.11
N ASN A 22 -35.05 -6.10 15.93
CA ASN A 22 -35.35 -6.07 17.36
C ASN A 22 -34.66 -7.19 18.17
N HIS A 23 -33.41 -7.49 17.85
CA HIS A 23 -32.61 -8.51 18.54
C HIS A 23 -33.33 -9.87 18.57
N SER A 24 -33.71 -10.36 17.41
CA SER A 24 -34.47 -11.62 17.23
C SER A 24 -33.70 -12.63 16.38
N GLY A 25 -34.25 -13.84 16.27
CA GLY A 25 -33.72 -14.91 15.43
C GLY A 25 -32.85 -15.90 16.18
N ARG A 26 -32.47 -16.98 15.48
CA ARG A 26 -31.75 -18.12 16.08
C ARG A 26 -30.49 -17.75 16.85
N LEU A 27 -29.79 -16.72 16.40
CA LEU A 27 -28.57 -16.26 17.05
C LEU A 27 -28.88 -15.55 18.38
N ALA A 28 -29.92 -14.72 18.41
CA ALA A 28 -30.39 -14.09 19.64
C ALA A 28 -30.96 -15.12 20.62
N ASP A 29 -31.75 -16.08 20.12
CA ASP A 29 -32.36 -17.15 20.93
C ASP A 29 -31.29 -18.07 21.54
N ALA A 30 -30.16 -18.27 20.85
CA ALA A 30 -29.04 -19.07 21.35
C ALA A 30 -28.32 -18.44 22.55
N ASN A 31 -28.41 -17.11 22.69
CA ASN A 31 -27.84 -16.32 23.79
C ASN A 31 -26.42 -16.75 24.17
N LEU A 32 -25.53 -16.85 23.18
CA LEU A 32 -24.15 -17.29 23.37
C LEU A 32 -23.33 -16.22 24.09
N ASP A 33 -22.42 -16.63 24.95
CA ASP A 33 -21.37 -15.75 25.44
C ASP A 33 -20.39 -15.41 24.31
N ILE A 34 -19.61 -14.33 24.50
CA ILE A 34 -18.74 -13.78 23.47
C ILE A 34 -17.68 -14.80 23.00
N ASP A 35 -17.16 -15.64 23.90
CA ASP A 35 -16.10 -16.61 23.56
C ASP A 35 -16.68 -17.77 22.76
N THR A 36 -17.85 -18.29 23.15
CA THR A 36 -18.57 -19.32 22.41
C THR A 36 -19.01 -18.81 21.03
N ALA A 37 -19.53 -17.59 20.95
CA ALA A 37 -19.92 -16.95 19.71
C ALA A 37 -18.72 -16.78 18.75
N THR A 38 -17.58 -16.33 19.28
CA THR A 38 -16.33 -16.21 18.52
C THR A 38 -15.83 -17.57 18.01
N ALA A 39 -15.92 -18.62 18.84
CA ALA A 39 -15.56 -19.99 18.45
C ALA A 39 -16.44 -20.52 17.31
N VAL A 40 -17.74 -20.20 17.29
CA VAL A 40 -18.65 -20.55 16.18
C VAL A 40 -18.22 -19.89 14.87
N VAL A 41 -17.92 -18.59 14.89
CA VAL A 41 -17.44 -17.85 13.71
C VAL A 41 -16.10 -18.42 13.24
N ASN A 42 -15.18 -18.70 14.17
CA ASN A 42 -13.89 -19.29 13.86
C ASN A 42 -14.02 -20.69 13.23
N ALA A 43 -14.93 -21.53 13.73
CA ALA A 43 -15.18 -22.85 13.18
C ALA A 43 -15.70 -22.80 11.73
N PHE A 44 -16.60 -21.85 11.42
CA PHE A 44 -17.03 -21.60 10.05
C PHE A 44 -15.82 -21.22 9.16
N CYS A 45 -15.04 -20.22 9.58
CA CYS A 45 -13.92 -19.71 8.82
C CYS A 45 -12.87 -20.80 8.56
N THR A 46 -12.50 -21.56 9.58
CA THR A 46 -11.56 -22.70 9.48
C THR A 46 -12.08 -23.76 8.51
N THR A 47 -13.38 -24.08 8.55
CA THR A 47 -14.00 -25.05 7.65
C THR A 47 -13.95 -24.58 6.20
N VAL A 48 -14.19 -23.29 5.96
CA VAL A 48 -14.10 -22.66 4.62
C VAL A 48 -12.67 -22.70 4.10
N GLN A 49 -11.69 -22.33 4.94
CA GLN A 49 -10.26 -22.40 4.59
C GLN A 49 -9.81 -23.83 4.27
N SER A 50 -10.20 -24.80 5.09
CA SER A 50 -9.86 -26.20 4.87
C SER A 50 -10.42 -26.79 3.58
N ALA A 51 -11.46 -26.18 3.03
CA ALA A 51 -12.04 -26.52 1.73
C ALA A 51 -11.40 -25.74 0.55
N GLY A 52 -10.37 -24.93 0.81
CA GLY A 52 -9.64 -24.17 -0.23
C GLY A 52 -10.30 -22.85 -0.62
N TYR A 53 -11.26 -22.33 0.16
CA TYR A 53 -11.89 -21.04 -0.08
C TYR A 53 -11.41 -19.99 0.91
N THR A 54 -11.53 -18.71 0.55
CA THR A 54 -11.25 -17.58 1.44
C THR A 54 -12.47 -17.28 2.30
N PRO A 55 -12.42 -17.36 3.64
CA PRO A 55 -13.54 -16.97 4.50
C PRO A 55 -13.58 -15.45 4.69
N MET A 56 -14.78 -14.95 5.00
CA MET A 56 -15.01 -13.57 5.43
C MET A 56 -16.13 -13.53 6.46
N VAL A 57 -16.04 -12.60 7.40
CA VAL A 57 -17.05 -12.38 8.44
C VAL A 57 -17.76 -11.07 8.16
N TYR A 58 -19.07 -11.13 7.84
CA TYR A 58 -19.92 -9.96 7.83
C TYR A 58 -20.58 -9.81 9.20
N ALA A 59 -20.43 -8.63 9.77
CA ALA A 59 -21.10 -8.25 11.01
C ALA A 59 -21.16 -6.73 11.16
N ASN A 60 -22.16 -6.22 11.88
CA ASN A 60 -22.19 -4.82 12.22
C ASN A 60 -21.19 -4.48 13.35
N LYS A 61 -20.87 -3.19 13.46
CA LYS A 61 -19.89 -2.70 14.46
C LYS A 61 -20.19 -3.18 15.87
N THR A 62 -21.45 -3.19 16.30
CA THR A 62 -21.83 -3.62 17.66
C THR A 62 -21.59 -5.12 17.85
N MET A 63 -21.89 -5.93 16.83
CA MET A 63 -21.62 -7.37 16.86
C MET A 63 -20.12 -7.62 17.05
N LEU A 64 -19.27 -6.98 16.25
CA LEU A 64 -17.81 -7.11 16.29
C LEU A 64 -17.19 -6.65 17.63
N GLN A 65 -17.81 -5.71 18.32
CA GLN A 65 -17.28 -5.14 19.56
C GLN A 65 -17.85 -5.78 20.83
N SER A 66 -19.05 -6.35 20.79
CA SER A 66 -19.79 -6.72 21.99
C SER A 66 -20.27 -8.18 22.01
N TYR A 67 -20.38 -8.84 20.86
CA TYR A 67 -20.94 -10.19 20.76
C TYR A 67 -19.98 -11.23 20.20
N ILE A 68 -18.98 -10.79 19.44
CA ILE A 68 -17.82 -11.60 19.05
C ILE A 68 -16.55 -10.77 19.23
N ARG A 69 -15.41 -11.43 19.33
CA ARG A 69 -14.11 -10.74 19.45
C ARG A 69 -13.58 -10.36 18.09
N GLY A 70 -14.12 -9.27 17.53
CA GLY A 70 -13.71 -8.75 16.21
C GLY A 70 -12.22 -8.46 16.14
N GLU A 71 -11.63 -7.96 17.23
CA GLU A 71 -10.21 -7.67 17.38
C GLU A 71 -9.28 -8.91 17.35
N ILE A 72 -9.84 -10.10 17.49
CA ILE A 72 -9.09 -11.36 17.32
C ILE A 72 -9.36 -11.93 15.91
N LEU A 73 -10.59 -11.79 15.42
CA LEU A 73 -10.97 -12.36 14.13
C LEU A 73 -10.33 -11.61 12.96
N ASP A 74 -10.10 -10.31 13.08
CA ASP A 74 -9.49 -9.49 12.03
C ASP A 74 -7.99 -9.77 11.80
N ASP A 75 -7.30 -10.36 12.79
CA ASP A 75 -5.94 -10.88 12.65
C ASP A 75 -5.85 -12.08 11.67
N TYR A 76 -6.95 -12.83 11.52
CA TYR A 76 -6.95 -14.11 10.77
C TYR A 76 -7.89 -14.14 9.57
N TYR A 77 -8.94 -13.33 9.59
CA TYR A 77 -10.01 -13.37 8.59
C TYR A 77 -10.36 -11.99 8.08
N LYS A 78 -10.79 -11.91 6.85
CA LYS A 78 -11.33 -10.68 6.28
C LYS A 78 -12.64 -10.31 6.97
N ILE A 79 -12.77 -9.06 7.40
CA ILE A 79 -14.00 -8.52 7.98
C ILE A 79 -14.74 -7.68 6.94
N TRP A 80 -16.05 -7.90 6.83
CA TRP A 80 -16.98 -7.02 6.13
C TRP A 80 -17.82 -6.29 7.17
N LEU A 81 -17.38 -5.08 7.49
CA LEU A 81 -17.99 -4.24 8.53
C LEU A 81 -19.29 -3.60 8.01
N ALA A 82 -20.40 -3.77 8.72
CA ALA A 82 -21.59 -2.93 8.52
C ALA A 82 -21.62 -1.81 9.56
N ASN A 83 -21.54 -0.57 9.09
CA ASN A 83 -21.64 0.62 9.93
C ASN A 83 -22.12 1.81 9.10
N TYR A 84 -23.42 2.12 9.20
CA TYR A 84 -24.11 3.09 8.37
C TYR A 84 -23.79 4.52 8.79
N THR A 85 -22.71 5.07 8.29
CA THR A 85 -22.18 6.39 8.62
C THR A 85 -21.30 6.91 7.47
N THR A 86 -20.98 8.20 7.51
CA THR A 86 -20.04 8.80 6.55
C THR A 86 -18.56 8.51 6.88
N GLN A 87 -18.28 8.17 8.13
CA GLN A 87 -16.95 7.77 8.59
C GLN A 87 -17.10 6.80 9.76
N THR A 88 -16.55 5.58 9.61
CA THR A 88 -16.60 4.60 10.71
C THR A 88 -15.62 4.95 11.82
N THR A 89 -16.01 4.63 13.05
CA THR A 89 -15.16 4.68 14.25
C THR A 89 -14.82 3.29 14.76
N TYR A 90 -14.99 2.25 13.94
CA TYR A 90 -14.49 0.91 14.24
C TYR A 90 -12.96 0.94 14.21
N ALA A 91 -12.33 0.43 15.26
CA ALA A 91 -10.87 0.50 15.43
C ALA A 91 -10.14 -0.73 14.87
N GLY A 92 -10.85 -1.84 14.61
CA GLY A 92 -10.29 -3.06 14.01
C GLY A 92 -10.09 -2.93 12.50
N GLU A 93 -9.38 -3.89 11.93
CA GLU A 93 -9.19 -3.97 10.49
C GLU A 93 -10.44 -4.49 9.78
N TYR A 94 -10.71 -3.99 8.57
CA TYR A 94 -11.82 -4.48 7.75
C TYR A 94 -11.46 -4.42 6.26
N TYR A 95 -11.92 -5.44 5.53
CA TYR A 95 -11.71 -5.59 4.10
C TYR A 95 -12.82 -4.96 3.26
N ALA A 96 -14.03 -4.94 3.80
CA ALA A 96 -15.17 -4.30 3.18
C ALA A 96 -15.96 -3.50 4.22
N TRP A 97 -16.59 -2.41 3.77
CA TRP A 97 -17.43 -1.56 4.60
C TRP A 97 -18.75 -1.27 3.92
N GLN A 98 -19.83 -1.80 4.49
CA GLN A 98 -21.19 -1.42 4.14
C GLN A 98 -21.54 -0.11 4.85
N TYR A 99 -21.48 0.98 4.12
CA TYR A 99 -21.67 2.32 4.68
C TYR A 99 -23.12 2.82 4.62
N SER A 100 -24.00 2.16 3.85
CA SER A 100 -25.40 2.51 3.71
C SER A 100 -26.22 1.29 3.29
N SER A 101 -27.45 1.20 3.82
CA SER A 101 -28.49 0.29 3.36
C SER A 101 -29.59 1.01 2.57
N LYS A 102 -29.35 2.26 2.16
CA LYS A 102 -30.35 3.13 1.50
C LYS A 102 -29.79 3.77 0.21
N GLY A 103 -28.96 3.04 -0.51
CA GLY A 103 -28.46 3.48 -1.81
C GLY A 103 -29.53 3.46 -2.88
N GLY A 104 -29.38 4.31 -3.88
CA GLY A 104 -30.22 4.32 -5.09
C GLY A 104 -29.39 3.94 -6.30
N VAL A 105 -29.87 2.98 -7.09
CA VAL A 105 -29.24 2.56 -8.35
C VAL A 105 -30.26 2.69 -9.48
N SER A 106 -29.86 3.35 -10.56
CA SER A 106 -30.75 3.52 -11.73
C SER A 106 -31.19 2.15 -12.29
N GLY A 107 -32.46 1.96 -12.45
CA GLY A 107 -33.08 0.70 -12.93
C GLY A 107 -33.41 -0.30 -11.82
N ILE A 108 -33.08 -0.03 -10.57
CA ILE A 108 -33.48 -0.85 -9.41
C ILE A 108 -34.53 -0.08 -8.60
N SER A 109 -35.69 -0.71 -8.35
CA SER A 109 -36.71 -0.16 -7.47
C SER A 109 -36.41 -0.47 -6.02
N GLY A 110 -36.45 0.56 -5.16
CA GLY A 110 -36.16 0.44 -3.74
C GLY A 110 -34.72 0.80 -3.38
N TYR A 111 -34.34 0.52 -2.14
CA TYR A 111 -33.00 0.76 -1.64
C TYR A 111 -32.09 -0.44 -1.86
N VAL A 112 -30.80 -0.17 -2.04
CA VAL A 112 -29.73 -1.16 -2.13
C VAL A 112 -28.65 -0.89 -1.10
N ASP A 113 -27.96 -1.93 -0.68
CA ASP A 113 -26.78 -1.82 0.17
C ASP A 113 -25.59 -1.26 -0.61
N CYS A 114 -24.94 -0.28 -0.03
CA CYS A 114 -23.76 0.35 -0.62
C CYS A 114 -22.52 -0.02 0.18
N ASN A 115 -21.52 -0.49 -0.55
CA ASN A 115 -20.30 -1.02 0.04
C ASN A 115 -19.06 -0.43 -0.62
N PHE A 116 -18.01 -0.20 0.17
CA PHE A 116 -16.65 -0.13 -0.30
C PHE A 116 -15.99 -1.49 -0.04
N PHE A 117 -15.41 -2.09 -1.07
CA PHE A 117 -14.49 -3.22 -0.92
C PHE A 117 -13.08 -2.68 -1.07
N TYR A 118 -12.29 -2.82 -0.03
CA TYR A 118 -10.86 -2.53 -0.06
C TYR A 118 -10.15 -3.75 -0.64
N VAL A 119 -10.42 -4.03 -1.93
CA VAL A 119 -9.77 -5.12 -2.65
C VAL A 119 -8.31 -4.71 -2.81
N ARG A 120 -7.49 -5.12 -1.86
CA ARG A 120 -6.05 -5.02 -1.95
C ARG A 120 -5.54 -6.32 -2.60
N ASP A 121 -5.58 -6.37 -3.90
CA ASP A 121 -4.75 -7.29 -4.65
C ASP A 121 -3.35 -6.70 -4.69
N ASN A 122 -2.40 -7.34 -4.00
CA ASN A 122 -1.00 -6.89 -3.97
C ASN A 122 -0.45 -6.70 -5.39
N TYR A 123 -0.87 -7.52 -6.34
CA TYR A 123 -0.46 -7.40 -7.73
C TYR A 123 -1.03 -6.13 -8.39
N GLN A 124 -2.32 -5.83 -8.21
CA GLN A 124 -2.92 -4.60 -8.74
C GLN A 124 -2.34 -3.35 -8.07
N ASN A 125 -2.10 -3.39 -6.76
CA ASN A 125 -1.41 -2.31 -6.07
C ASN A 125 0.01 -2.11 -6.59
N ALA A 126 0.74 -3.21 -6.84
CA ALA A 126 2.05 -3.17 -7.45
C ALA A 126 2.02 -2.60 -8.87
N GLN A 127 1.00 -2.95 -9.68
CA GLN A 127 0.80 -2.35 -11.02
C GLN A 127 0.62 -0.83 -10.93
N LEU A 128 -0.18 -0.32 -9.98
CA LEU A 128 -0.36 1.13 -9.79
C LEU A 128 0.96 1.82 -9.41
N TYR A 129 1.74 1.20 -8.55
CA TYR A 129 3.06 1.73 -8.17
C TYR A 129 4.03 1.72 -9.34
N VAL A 130 4.13 0.63 -10.09
CA VAL A 130 4.98 0.49 -11.27
C VAL A 130 4.59 1.51 -12.35
N THR A 131 3.29 1.65 -12.65
CA THR A 131 2.79 2.68 -13.59
C THR A 131 3.26 4.07 -13.18
N ARG A 132 3.07 4.43 -11.91
CA ARG A 132 3.49 5.74 -11.40
C ARG A 132 4.99 5.97 -11.51
N LEU A 133 5.81 4.95 -11.23
CA LEU A 133 7.26 5.04 -11.42
C LEU A 133 7.63 5.32 -12.89
N TYR A 134 7.05 4.58 -13.82
CA TYR A 134 7.32 4.74 -15.25
C TYR A 134 6.86 6.11 -15.78
N GLU A 135 5.63 6.52 -15.47
CA GLU A 135 5.10 7.82 -15.88
C GLU A 135 5.91 8.98 -15.29
N SER A 136 6.23 8.90 -13.99
CA SER A 136 6.94 9.99 -13.32
C SER A 136 8.42 10.06 -13.70
N LEU A 137 9.11 8.93 -13.80
CA LEU A 137 10.57 8.87 -13.99
C LEU A 137 10.96 8.75 -15.46
N LEU A 138 10.20 7.97 -16.26
CA LEU A 138 10.51 7.68 -17.65
C LEU A 138 9.60 8.43 -18.65
N GLU A 139 8.52 9.07 -18.15
CA GLU A 139 7.56 9.84 -18.95
C GLU A 139 6.86 9.00 -20.02
N ARG A 140 6.58 7.75 -19.68
CA ARG A 140 5.83 6.82 -20.52
C ARG A 140 5.13 5.75 -19.68
N GLU A 141 4.15 5.10 -20.27
CA GLU A 141 3.55 3.89 -19.73
C GLU A 141 4.58 2.75 -19.70
N PRO A 142 4.50 1.84 -18.72
CA PRO A 142 5.27 0.61 -18.74
C PRO A 142 4.82 -0.28 -19.90
N ASP A 143 5.77 -0.91 -20.56
CA ASP A 143 5.44 -1.99 -21.49
C ASP A 143 4.97 -3.23 -20.71
N ALA A 144 4.26 -4.15 -21.40
CA ALA A 144 3.67 -5.32 -20.77
C ALA A 144 4.71 -6.20 -20.04
N SER A 145 5.94 -6.27 -20.55
CA SER A 145 7.02 -7.07 -19.95
C SER A 145 7.49 -6.44 -18.65
N GLY A 146 7.79 -5.13 -18.65
CA GLY A 146 8.22 -4.38 -17.47
C GLY A 146 7.13 -4.34 -16.39
N MET A 147 5.87 -4.10 -16.79
CA MET A 147 4.73 -4.14 -15.88
C MET A 147 4.62 -5.49 -15.18
N ASN A 148 4.55 -6.58 -15.96
CA ASN A 148 4.35 -7.91 -15.39
C ASN A 148 5.51 -8.35 -14.50
N ALA A 149 6.76 -8.07 -14.91
CA ALA A 149 7.94 -8.44 -14.15
C ALA A 149 8.00 -7.73 -12.79
N TYR A 150 7.86 -6.41 -12.76
CA TYR A 150 7.96 -5.65 -11.51
C TYR A 150 6.73 -5.84 -10.61
N ALA A 151 5.52 -5.87 -11.18
CA ALA A 151 4.33 -6.07 -10.37
C ALA A 151 4.30 -7.47 -9.75
N ALA A 152 4.71 -8.52 -10.48
CA ALA A 152 4.86 -9.86 -9.92
C ALA A 152 5.93 -9.88 -8.83
N ALA A 153 7.11 -9.30 -9.08
CA ALA A 153 8.21 -9.31 -8.12
C ALA A 153 7.86 -8.61 -6.80
N ILE A 154 7.10 -7.50 -6.84
CA ILE A 154 6.61 -6.82 -5.64
C ILE A 154 5.54 -7.68 -4.93
N SER A 155 4.56 -8.21 -5.66
CA SER A 155 3.46 -8.98 -5.08
C SER A 155 3.90 -10.32 -4.49
N GLU A 156 4.96 -10.92 -5.04
CA GLU A 156 5.59 -12.16 -4.58
C GLU A 156 6.71 -11.92 -3.55
N GLU A 157 6.92 -10.65 -3.17
CA GLU A 157 7.95 -10.23 -2.20
C GLU A 157 9.40 -10.59 -2.60
N THR A 158 9.64 -10.82 -3.89
CA THR A 158 10.98 -11.08 -4.44
C THR A 158 11.76 -9.78 -4.70
N MET A 159 11.05 -8.64 -4.83
CA MET A 159 11.60 -7.29 -4.85
C MET A 159 10.78 -6.38 -3.94
N THR A 160 11.46 -5.41 -3.34
CA THR A 160 10.82 -4.34 -2.58
C THR A 160 10.48 -3.15 -3.48
N ALA A 161 9.67 -2.22 -2.99
CA ALA A 161 9.42 -0.96 -3.69
C ALA A 161 10.70 -0.17 -3.99
N ALA A 162 11.67 -0.20 -3.06
CA ALA A 162 12.98 0.41 -3.25
C ALA A 162 13.78 -0.23 -4.39
N ASP A 163 13.76 -1.56 -4.48
CA ASP A 163 14.52 -2.28 -5.53
C ASP A 163 14.03 -1.88 -6.92
N VAL A 164 12.72 -1.83 -7.14
CA VAL A 164 12.14 -1.41 -8.42
C VAL A 164 12.47 0.05 -8.74
N ALA A 165 12.38 0.96 -7.76
CA ALA A 165 12.76 2.35 -7.96
C ALA A 165 14.25 2.51 -8.30
N VAL A 166 15.14 1.75 -7.64
CA VAL A 166 16.58 1.73 -7.92
C VAL A 166 16.86 1.20 -9.32
N ASP A 167 16.20 0.14 -9.75
CA ASP A 167 16.38 -0.43 -11.08
C ASP A 167 16.01 0.58 -12.17
N ILE A 168 14.87 1.25 -12.02
CA ILE A 168 14.40 2.25 -12.99
C ILE A 168 15.38 3.42 -13.08
N ILE A 169 15.81 4.03 -11.96
CA ILE A 169 16.74 5.17 -11.99
C ILE A 169 18.18 4.78 -12.40
N SER A 170 18.53 3.50 -12.27
CA SER A 170 19.83 2.98 -12.71
C SER A 170 19.85 2.63 -14.18
N SER A 171 18.69 2.55 -14.83
CA SER A 171 18.56 2.19 -16.24
C SER A 171 19.22 3.22 -17.17
N SER A 172 19.66 2.78 -18.34
CA SER A 172 20.15 3.67 -19.38
C SER A 172 19.06 4.64 -19.88
N GLU A 173 17.81 4.19 -19.89
CA GLU A 173 16.67 5.04 -20.28
C GLU A 173 16.53 6.25 -19.37
N PHE A 174 16.53 6.05 -18.05
CA PHE A 174 16.46 7.14 -17.09
C PHE A 174 17.69 8.06 -17.18
N LYS A 175 18.89 7.49 -17.23
CA LYS A 175 20.14 8.27 -17.33
C LYS A 175 20.19 9.15 -18.56
N ASN A 176 19.67 8.68 -19.70
CA ASN A 176 19.63 9.44 -20.95
C ASN A 176 18.66 10.62 -20.90
N LYS A 177 17.73 10.68 -19.94
CA LYS A 177 16.87 11.84 -19.73
C LYS A 177 17.65 13.09 -19.30
N ASN A 178 18.81 12.92 -18.68
CA ASN A 178 19.69 14.00 -18.22
C ASN A 178 18.94 15.08 -17.40
N TYR A 179 18.07 14.68 -16.50
CA TYR A 179 17.30 15.60 -15.69
C TYR A 179 18.21 16.50 -14.83
N THR A 180 17.87 17.79 -14.75
CA THR A 180 18.47 18.68 -13.76
C THR A 180 18.16 18.19 -12.35
N ASN A 181 18.95 18.60 -11.34
CA ASN A 181 18.70 18.24 -9.96
C ASN A 181 17.28 18.62 -9.49
N GLU A 182 16.79 19.76 -9.90
CA GLU A 182 15.42 20.22 -9.57
C GLU A 182 14.37 19.28 -10.18
N VAL A 183 14.46 18.98 -11.47
CA VAL A 183 13.52 18.08 -12.16
C VAL A 183 13.59 16.68 -11.54
N TYR A 184 14.78 16.19 -11.26
CA TYR A 184 14.98 14.89 -10.58
C TYR A 184 14.24 14.82 -9.23
N VAL A 185 14.41 15.83 -8.38
CA VAL A 185 13.72 15.88 -7.07
C VAL A 185 12.21 15.89 -7.25
N ARG A 186 11.67 16.73 -8.13
CA ARG A 186 10.23 16.81 -8.40
C ARG A 186 9.67 15.46 -8.89
N LYS A 187 10.41 14.77 -9.76
CA LYS A 187 10.04 13.44 -10.25
C LYS A 187 10.07 12.38 -9.18
N LEU A 188 11.05 12.38 -8.28
CA LEU A 188 11.08 11.47 -7.15
C LEU A 188 9.86 11.63 -6.22
N TYR A 189 9.46 12.87 -5.93
CA TYR A 189 8.27 13.11 -5.11
C TYR A 189 6.98 12.61 -5.79
N ALA A 190 6.84 12.85 -7.08
CA ALA A 190 5.71 12.32 -7.84
C ALA A 190 5.71 10.78 -7.87
N ALA A 191 6.86 10.18 -8.07
CA ALA A 191 7.03 8.73 -8.17
C ALA A 191 6.82 8.01 -6.82
N LEU A 192 7.44 8.51 -5.75
CA LEU A 192 7.45 7.83 -4.45
C LEU A 192 6.22 8.17 -3.60
N PHE A 193 5.80 9.44 -3.61
CA PHE A 193 4.78 9.96 -2.69
C PHE A 193 3.45 10.30 -3.38
N ALA A 194 3.37 10.19 -4.72
CA ALA A 194 2.18 10.58 -5.50
C ALA A 194 1.74 12.04 -5.26
N ARG A 195 2.70 12.95 -5.00
CA ARG A 195 2.45 14.37 -4.79
C ARG A 195 3.57 15.24 -5.38
N SER A 196 3.26 16.50 -5.58
CA SER A 196 4.28 17.52 -5.85
C SER A 196 5.00 17.92 -4.56
N PRO A 197 6.33 18.14 -4.59
CA PRO A 197 7.06 18.69 -3.47
C PRO A 197 6.76 20.19 -3.30
N GLN A 198 6.92 20.69 -2.06
CA GLN A 198 6.98 22.13 -1.80
C GLN A 198 8.32 22.69 -2.33
N ASP A 199 8.36 23.98 -2.65
CA ASP A 199 9.60 24.59 -3.18
C ASP A 199 10.76 24.57 -2.18
N SER A 200 10.46 24.59 -0.88
CA SER A 200 11.47 24.39 0.19
C SER A 200 12.06 22.99 0.20
N GLU A 201 11.24 21.95 -0.05
CA GLU A 201 11.72 20.57 -0.15
C GLU A 201 12.64 20.41 -1.36
N VAL A 202 12.24 21.00 -2.51
CA VAL A 202 13.07 21.00 -3.72
C VAL A 202 14.40 21.69 -3.48
N SER A 203 14.37 22.92 -2.93
CA SER A 203 15.58 23.70 -2.66
C SER A 203 16.56 22.97 -1.75
N ASN A 204 16.06 22.34 -0.69
CA ASN A 204 16.87 21.56 0.25
C ASN A 204 17.58 20.36 -0.45
N TRP A 205 16.85 19.61 -1.25
CA TRP A 205 17.46 18.45 -1.94
C TRP A 205 18.38 18.85 -3.09
N VAL A 206 18.08 19.95 -3.80
CA VAL A 206 18.97 20.52 -4.80
C VAL A 206 20.28 20.99 -4.17
N GLU A 207 20.22 21.60 -2.99
CA GLU A 207 21.43 21.96 -2.24
C GLU A 207 22.24 20.73 -1.84
N VAL A 208 21.59 19.68 -1.34
CA VAL A 208 22.23 18.41 -0.98
C VAL A 208 22.96 17.81 -2.20
N LEU A 209 22.29 17.72 -3.35
CA LEU A 209 22.89 17.24 -4.61
C LEU A 209 24.07 18.13 -5.06
N SER A 210 23.89 19.45 -4.96
CA SER A 210 24.95 20.41 -5.32
C SER A 210 26.19 20.27 -4.44
N ASN A 211 26.05 19.74 -3.22
CA ASN A 211 27.16 19.45 -2.33
C ASN A 211 27.93 18.14 -2.66
N GLY A 212 27.61 17.49 -3.80
CA GLY A 212 28.43 16.47 -4.43
C GLY A 212 28.00 15.02 -4.21
N VAL A 213 26.97 14.75 -3.40
CA VAL A 213 26.41 13.40 -3.28
C VAL A 213 25.69 12.96 -4.56
N SER A 214 25.51 11.66 -4.73
CA SER A 214 24.81 11.12 -5.89
C SER A 214 23.29 11.30 -5.83
N GLN A 215 22.64 11.18 -6.96
CA GLN A 215 21.17 11.09 -7.05
C GLN A 215 20.62 9.91 -6.21
N LYS A 216 21.35 8.80 -6.13
CA LYS A 216 21.01 7.62 -5.34
C LYS A 216 21.01 7.92 -3.83
N TYR A 217 21.86 8.86 -3.38
CA TYR A 217 21.82 9.31 -1.99
C TYR A 217 20.47 9.94 -1.63
N VAL A 218 19.97 10.85 -2.46
CA VAL A 218 18.66 11.49 -2.22
C VAL A 218 17.52 10.44 -2.29
N LEU A 219 17.56 9.53 -3.25
CA LEU A 219 16.60 8.41 -3.30
C LEU A 219 16.59 7.63 -2.00
N LYS A 220 17.77 7.28 -1.45
CA LYS A 220 17.86 6.57 -0.17
C LYS A 220 17.20 7.32 0.98
N GLN A 221 17.41 8.64 1.07
CA GLN A 221 16.81 9.43 2.13
C GLN A 221 15.28 9.48 2.03
N LEU A 222 14.75 9.63 0.81
CA LEU A 222 13.31 9.65 0.57
C LEU A 222 12.67 8.29 0.85
N ILE A 223 13.28 7.20 0.41
CA ILE A 223 12.83 5.83 0.69
C ILE A 223 12.89 5.50 2.19
N GLY A 224 13.89 6.01 2.91
CA GLY A 224 14.01 5.86 4.37
C GLY A 224 13.06 6.74 5.19
N SER A 225 12.21 7.54 4.56
CA SER A 225 11.28 8.43 5.25
C SER A 225 10.03 7.71 5.77
N SER A 226 9.43 8.24 6.83
CA SER A 226 8.14 7.77 7.32
C SER A 226 7.00 7.97 6.30
N GLU A 227 7.12 8.99 5.43
CA GLU A 227 6.16 9.23 4.36
C GLU A 227 6.15 8.07 3.36
N PHE A 228 7.33 7.61 2.92
CA PHE A 228 7.42 6.45 2.02
C PHE A 228 6.93 5.16 2.68
N ALA A 229 7.28 4.94 3.94
CA ALA A 229 6.76 3.79 4.69
C ALA A 229 5.22 3.80 4.77
N THR A 230 4.61 4.98 4.96
CA THR A 230 3.15 5.14 4.94
C THR A 230 2.55 4.82 3.57
N VAL A 231 3.18 5.29 2.48
CA VAL A 231 2.75 4.98 1.11
C VAL A 231 2.82 3.47 0.85
N CYS A 232 3.93 2.83 1.22
CA CYS A 232 4.08 1.39 1.04
C CYS A 232 3.08 0.59 1.87
N SER A 233 2.81 1.01 3.10
CA SER A 233 1.78 0.41 3.95
C SER A 233 0.39 0.51 3.32
N TYR A 234 0.06 1.66 2.71
CA TYR A 234 -1.21 1.83 1.99
C TYR A 234 -1.33 0.85 0.82
N TYR A 235 -0.25 0.62 0.06
CA TYR A 235 -0.20 -0.33 -1.05
C TYR A 235 0.09 -1.77 -0.61
N MET A 236 0.33 -2.03 0.68
CA MET A 236 0.60 -3.36 1.27
C MET A 236 1.83 -4.06 0.71
N PHE A 237 2.91 -3.36 0.46
CA PHE A 237 4.19 -3.96 0.08
C PHE A 237 5.37 -3.39 0.88
N SER A 238 6.46 -4.15 0.93
CA SER A 238 7.67 -3.77 1.65
C SER A 238 8.32 -2.53 1.03
N PRO A 239 8.63 -1.49 1.81
CA PRO A 239 9.37 -0.32 1.32
C PRO A 239 10.79 -0.67 0.87
N GLY A 240 11.44 -1.61 1.54
CA GLY A 240 12.84 -1.95 1.28
C GLY A 240 13.83 -0.87 1.71
N THR A 241 15.08 -1.00 1.25
CA THR A 241 16.17 -0.07 1.56
C THR A 241 17.08 0.14 0.34
N VAL A 242 17.80 1.25 0.30
CA VAL A 242 18.76 1.56 -0.76
C VAL A 242 20.19 1.47 -0.22
N SER A 243 21.02 0.64 -0.82
CA SER A 243 22.44 0.55 -0.52
C SER A 243 23.24 1.56 -1.33
N LEU A 244 24.13 2.32 -0.65
CA LEU A 244 25.04 3.29 -1.26
C LEU A 244 26.43 2.68 -1.37
N THR A 245 27.01 2.69 -2.56
CA THR A 245 28.32 2.10 -2.85
C THR A 245 29.38 3.13 -3.23
N GLU A 246 28.97 4.36 -3.58
CA GLU A 246 29.91 5.43 -3.94
C GLU A 246 30.51 6.07 -2.69
N ASN A 247 31.81 6.34 -2.68
CA ASN A 247 32.49 6.95 -1.54
C ASN A 247 31.91 8.30 -1.15
N ARG A 248 31.51 9.11 -2.12
CA ARG A 248 30.87 10.43 -1.89
C ARG A 248 29.54 10.36 -1.15
N ASP A 249 28.92 9.18 -1.09
CA ASP A 249 27.61 8.99 -0.42
C ASP A 249 27.75 8.46 1.01
N GLN A 250 28.96 8.05 1.42
CA GLN A 250 29.16 7.44 2.75
C GLN A 250 29.15 8.46 3.89
N ASN A 251 29.56 9.71 3.59
CA ASN A 251 29.54 10.79 4.59
C ASN A 251 29.26 12.13 3.92
N TYR A 252 28.00 12.57 3.99
CA TYR A 252 27.54 13.84 3.40
C TYR A 252 28.41 15.04 3.84
N ASN A 253 28.73 15.15 5.13
CA ASN A 253 29.48 16.31 5.65
C ASN A 253 30.90 16.36 5.10
N ALA A 254 31.57 15.20 4.97
CA ALA A 254 32.88 15.13 4.36
C ALA A 254 32.84 15.49 2.89
N THR A 255 31.88 14.96 2.14
CA THR A 255 31.69 15.27 0.70
C THR A 255 31.38 16.74 0.48
N ALA A 256 30.47 17.33 1.26
CA ALA A 256 30.17 18.75 1.18
C ALA A 256 31.38 19.64 1.55
N TYR A 257 32.21 19.20 2.48
CA TYR A 257 33.45 19.90 2.82
C TYR A 257 34.45 19.86 1.65
N VAL A 258 34.70 18.70 1.07
CA VAL A 258 35.56 18.52 -0.11
C VAL A 258 35.07 19.39 -1.27
N MET A 259 33.79 19.33 -1.58
CA MET A 259 33.19 20.15 -2.64
C MET A 259 33.44 21.66 -2.43
N ARG A 260 33.27 22.14 -1.19
CA ARG A 260 33.56 23.55 -0.85
C ARG A 260 35.06 23.89 -1.02
N CYS A 261 35.95 23.00 -0.67
CA CYS A 261 37.39 23.21 -0.88
C CYS A 261 37.75 23.31 -2.35
N TYR A 262 37.22 22.40 -3.20
CA TYR A 262 37.45 22.45 -4.63
C TYR A 262 36.94 23.76 -5.25
N ARG A 263 35.73 24.17 -4.90
CA ARG A 263 35.14 25.43 -5.40
C ARG A 263 35.91 26.68 -4.96
N LYS A 264 36.32 26.73 -3.69
CA LYS A 264 37.01 27.92 -3.16
C LYS A 264 38.48 27.99 -3.57
N ILE A 265 39.19 26.89 -3.70
CA ILE A 265 40.60 26.86 -3.96
C ILE A 265 40.91 26.66 -5.45
N LEU A 266 40.14 25.80 -6.11
CA LEU A 266 40.39 25.38 -7.49
C LEU A 266 39.39 25.95 -8.49
N SER A 267 38.39 26.71 -8.02
CA SER A 267 37.32 27.31 -8.85
C SER A 267 36.58 26.33 -9.76
N ARG A 268 36.48 25.07 -9.34
CA ARG A 268 35.76 23.99 -10.02
C ARG A 268 35.10 23.04 -9.02
N ASP A 269 34.18 22.24 -9.48
CA ASP A 269 33.62 21.16 -8.67
C ASP A 269 34.64 19.99 -8.56
N ALA A 270 34.54 19.22 -7.48
CA ALA A 270 35.20 17.95 -7.38
C ALA A 270 34.61 16.97 -8.42
N ASP A 271 35.45 16.16 -9.05
CA ASP A 271 35.00 15.03 -9.84
C ASP A 271 34.62 13.84 -8.92
N VAL A 272 34.03 12.79 -9.49
CA VAL A 272 33.53 11.63 -8.72
C VAL A 272 34.66 10.86 -8.04
N SER A 273 35.86 10.97 -8.51
CA SER A 273 37.07 10.33 -7.98
C SER A 273 37.89 11.21 -7.00
N GLY A 274 37.66 12.50 -6.98
CA GLY A 274 38.27 13.48 -6.05
C GLY A 274 37.42 13.69 -4.84
#